data_b5e5b2b6625884379cd213521168aebc
#
_entry.id   b5e5b2b6625884379cd213521168aebc
#
_cell.length_a   1.000
_cell.length_b   1.000
_cell.length_c   1.000
_cell.angle_alpha   90.00
_cell.angle_beta   90.00
_cell.angle_gamma   90.00
#
_symmetry.space_group_name_H-M   'P 1'
#
loop_
_entity.id
_entity.type
_entity.pdbx_description
1 polymer ?
#
loop_
_entity_poly.entity_id
_entity_poly.type
_entity_poly.pdbx_seq_one_letter_code
_entity_poly.pdbx_strand_id
1 'polypeptide(L)'
;MFSLLHTTEAPVCIVYPAAVTNYAFDAADILASFIYDISHIRPVLECDTNVDPGDRKIILGETILEESSAVLGRIGYGECIIVPLGNNLVIATRTESILPQAIHALMQSLVWLNKALCFSDQIINKPFFSLGMLKRIPLFPKGKQVHCRKSLDLCDQIVIEEADRSAYDQYQCILTADQFEKTYENVICGNRFSRYKKQDCSVYVYYTPFNHTVRILAEPLSNAHIDAPSRSYNITASPLMTVIGGRFSTVSRYMNCDSGSGNMGYVFRMDDGRFILVDGGMDSGNYAENIYRTLTAQAPDPENIVIACWFLSHTHIDHIGAFLTVAEQYSKKIELQEIACNFPSMTDASVFRETWNTRRIKEHIYRYFPATKYTKVHTGEEMHFGHVRIEILYTQDDLVRQQLSLANETLNTSSICMRVYIGGNSVILPSDCDKTANKILVDMYGNYLKSDILQVCHHGGWGGTTAFYSVVDPELAIFSTSDELLPKYLQIQYNHDLVYDMHVQEVFNNAERCKTFPLPYHPSEKNLPPDPKTDLLYTEAKQLEALAELETMKNACRNLSCSNND
;
A
#
# COMPACT_ATOMS: atom_id res chain seq x y z
N MET A 1 -23.46 -7.40 34.63
CA MET A 1 -22.27 -6.70 34.12
C MET A 1 -21.09 -7.63 34.31
N PHE A 2 -20.40 -7.94 33.22
CA PHE A 2 -19.26 -8.86 33.23
C PHE A 2 -17.97 -8.06 33.44
N SER A 3 -17.15 -8.43 34.45
CA SER A 3 -15.85 -7.77 34.69
C SER A 3 -14.78 -8.44 33.83
N LEU A 4 -14.17 -7.68 32.94
CA LEU A 4 -13.08 -8.14 32.06
C LEU A 4 -11.73 -8.13 32.77
N LEU A 5 -11.48 -7.08 33.54
CA LEU A 5 -10.19 -6.82 34.17
C LEU A 5 -10.45 -6.03 35.46
N HIS A 6 -9.75 -6.39 36.53
CA HIS A 6 -9.73 -5.63 37.79
C HIS A 6 -8.29 -5.25 38.14
N THR A 7 -8.07 -4.06 38.67
CA THR A 7 -6.71 -3.55 38.97
C THR A 7 -5.92 -4.38 39.99
N THR A 8 -6.58 -5.28 40.69
CA THR A 8 -5.96 -6.16 41.74
C THR A 8 -5.81 -7.62 41.26
N GLU A 9 -6.23 -7.94 40.05
CA GLU A 9 -6.18 -9.29 39.51
C GLU A 9 -5.03 -9.45 38.50
N ALA A 10 -4.74 -10.70 38.11
CA ALA A 10 -3.80 -10.99 37.04
C ALA A 10 -4.27 -10.37 35.72
N PRO A 11 -3.34 -10.03 34.83
CA PRO A 11 -3.70 -9.54 33.49
C PRO A 11 -4.61 -10.53 32.77
N VAL A 12 -5.60 -10.02 32.04
CA VAL A 12 -6.43 -10.85 31.15
C VAL A 12 -5.59 -11.33 29.97
N CYS A 13 -5.82 -12.59 29.58
CA CYS A 13 -5.20 -13.17 28.38
C CYS A 13 -6.11 -12.98 27.17
N ILE A 14 -5.61 -12.35 26.11
CA ILE A 14 -6.29 -12.26 24.81
C ILE A 14 -5.79 -13.42 23.95
N VAL A 15 -6.72 -14.30 23.58
CA VAL A 15 -6.43 -15.55 22.86
C VAL A 15 -6.86 -15.41 21.42
N TYR A 16 -5.97 -15.73 20.49
CA TYR A 16 -6.23 -15.75 19.04
C TYR A 16 -5.90 -17.13 18.45
N PRO A 17 -6.47 -17.51 17.27
CA PRO A 17 -6.22 -18.80 16.64
C PRO A 17 -4.74 -19.01 16.29
N ALA A 18 -4.19 -20.21 16.51
CA ALA A 18 -2.82 -20.56 16.09
C ALA A 18 -2.66 -20.56 14.56
N ALA A 19 -3.71 -20.89 13.82
CA ALA A 19 -3.79 -20.66 12.38
C ALA A 19 -3.98 -19.16 12.11
N VAL A 20 -2.92 -18.39 12.34
CA VAL A 20 -2.96 -16.93 12.34
C VAL A 20 -3.39 -16.39 10.99
N THR A 21 -4.59 -15.83 10.96
CA THR A 21 -4.90 -14.79 9.97
C THR A 21 -4.51 -13.44 10.56
N ASN A 22 -4.13 -12.50 9.71
CA ASN A 22 -3.80 -11.15 10.12
C ASN A 22 -4.93 -10.51 10.95
N TYR A 23 -6.18 -10.78 10.64
CA TYR A 23 -7.34 -10.20 11.29
C TYR A 23 -7.48 -10.56 12.77
N ALA A 24 -7.17 -11.79 13.14
CA ALA A 24 -7.28 -12.23 14.54
C ALA A 24 -6.19 -11.63 15.40
N PHE A 25 -4.94 -11.64 14.93
CA PHE A 25 -3.84 -11.00 15.64
C PHE A 25 -4.04 -9.49 15.77
N ASP A 26 -4.51 -8.86 14.73
CA ASP A 26 -4.81 -7.43 14.68
C ASP A 26 -5.88 -7.01 15.66
N ALA A 27 -6.96 -7.78 15.68
CA ALA A 27 -8.03 -7.61 16.63
C ALA A 27 -7.50 -7.72 18.07
N ALA A 28 -6.59 -8.66 18.31
CA ALA A 28 -5.93 -8.85 19.60
C ALA A 28 -5.06 -7.64 19.99
N ASP A 29 -4.24 -7.14 19.06
CA ASP A 29 -3.34 -6.01 19.32
C ASP A 29 -4.09 -4.69 19.53
N ILE A 30 -5.11 -4.42 18.71
CA ILE A 30 -6.00 -3.26 18.90
C ILE A 30 -6.65 -3.29 20.27
N LEU A 31 -7.18 -4.45 20.66
CA LEU A 31 -7.84 -4.59 21.97
C LEU A 31 -6.85 -4.47 23.13
N ALA A 32 -5.67 -5.07 23.01
CA ALA A 32 -4.63 -4.97 24.02
C ALA A 32 -4.16 -3.54 24.24
N SER A 33 -3.95 -2.80 23.15
CA SER A 33 -3.58 -1.39 23.19
C SER A 33 -4.67 -0.54 23.85
N PHE A 34 -5.92 -0.75 23.48
CA PHE A 34 -7.04 -0.04 24.07
C PHE A 34 -7.21 -0.33 25.57
N ILE A 35 -7.09 -1.60 25.99
CA ILE A 35 -7.16 -1.97 27.42
C ILE A 35 -6.03 -1.31 28.20
N TYR A 36 -4.81 -1.30 27.64
CA TYR A 36 -3.68 -0.64 28.28
C TYR A 36 -3.89 0.86 28.44
N ASP A 37 -4.41 1.54 27.40
CA ASP A 37 -4.65 2.98 27.43
C ASP A 37 -5.62 3.40 28.55
N ILE A 38 -6.60 2.54 28.86
CA ILE A 38 -7.62 2.86 29.88
C ILE A 38 -7.24 2.38 31.28
N SER A 39 -6.56 1.23 31.37
CA SER A 39 -6.32 0.56 32.66
C SER A 39 -4.88 0.67 33.16
N HIS A 40 -3.93 1.00 32.28
CA HIS A 40 -2.48 0.87 32.48
C HIS A 40 -2.01 -0.55 32.80
N ILE A 41 -2.87 -1.56 32.55
CA ILE A 41 -2.54 -2.98 32.67
C ILE A 41 -2.47 -3.58 31.28
N ARG A 42 -1.30 -4.11 30.90
CA ARG A 42 -1.12 -4.73 29.60
C ARG A 42 -1.66 -6.16 29.60
N PRO A 43 -2.63 -6.50 28.74
CA PRO A 43 -3.05 -7.88 28.53
C PRO A 43 -1.92 -8.76 28.02
N VAL A 44 -2.02 -10.06 28.30
CA VAL A 44 -1.17 -11.07 27.67
C VAL A 44 -1.78 -11.48 26.34
N LEU A 45 -0.96 -11.62 25.29
CA LEU A 45 -1.39 -12.09 23.97
C LEU A 45 -0.84 -13.49 23.74
N GLU A 46 -1.71 -14.46 23.54
CA GLU A 46 -1.30 -15.85 23.30
C GLU A 46 -2.13 -16.53 22.21
N CYS A 47 -1.50 -17.46 21.49
CA CYS A 47 -2.26 -18.31 20.58
C CYS A 47 -2.99 -19.42 21.36
N ASP A 48 -4.09 -19.92 20.78
CA ASP A 48 -4.99 -20.87 21.42
C ASP A 48 -4.37 -22.23 21.77
N THR A 49 -3.19 -22.56 21.20
CA THR A 49 -2.43 -23.78 21.53
C THR A 49 -1.56 -23.65 22.79
N ASN A 50 -1.33 -22.44 23.29
CA ASN A 50 -0.38 -22.17 24.39
C ASN A 50 -1.05 -21.64 25.66
N VAL A 51 -2.37 -21.54 25.68
CA VAL A 51 -3.14 -20.89 26.74
C VAL A 51 -3.22 -21.73 27.99
N ASP A 52 -2.95 -21.12 29.16
CA ASP A 52 -3.19 -21.77 30.45
C ASP A 52 -4.71 -21.91 30.71
N PRO A 53 -5.20 -23.10 31.07
CA PRO A 53 -6.61 -23.29 31.36
C PRO A 53 -7.16 -22.42 32.50
N GLY A 54 -6.32 -22.01 33.44
CA GLY A 54 -6.70 -21.18 34.59
C GLY A 54 -6.88 -19.70 34.31
N ASP A 55 -6.38 -19.19 33.19
CA ASP A 55 -6.41 -17.77 32.86
C ASP A 55 -7.82 -17.29 32.53
N ARG A 56 -8.14 -16.06 32.91
CA ARG A 56 -9.30 -15.32 32.39
C ARG A 56 -8.99 -14.87 30.97
N LYS A 57 -9.88 -15.17 30.04
CA LYS A 57 -9.62 -15.03 28.61
C LYS A 57 -10.58 -14.09 27.92
N ILE A 58 -10.07 -13.37 26.92
CA ILE A 58 -10.84 -12.78 25.83
C ILE A 58 -10.50 -13.60 24.59
N ILE A 59 -11.44 -14.39 24.09
CA ILE A 59 -11.25 -15.35 23.00
C ILE A 59 -11.71 -14.72 21.70
N LEU A 60 -10.82 -14.66 20.70
CA LEU A 60 -11.07 -14.00 19.42
C LEU A 60 -11.18 -15.00 18.27
N GLY A 61 -12.28 -14.93 17.54
CA GLY A 61 -12.46 -15.71 16.32
C GLY A 61 -12.71 -17.20 16.55
N GLU A 62 -12.32 -18.01 15.58
CA GLU A 62 -12.48 -19.47 15.60
C GLU A 62 -11.21 -20.11 16.16
N THR A 63 -11.20 -20.33 17.47
CA THR A 63 -10.12 -21.00 18.20
C THR A 63 -10.45 -22.47 18.46
N ILE A 64 -9.45 -23.26 18.90
CA ILE A 64 -9.67 -24.64 19.33
C ILE A 64 -10.39 -24.76 20.69
N LEU A 65 -10.63 -23.62 21.37
CA LEU A 65 -11.28 -23.60 22.66
C LEU A 65 -12.79 -23.88 22.53
N GLU A 66 -13.32 -24.66 23.48
CA GLU A 66 -14.74 -25.06 23.50
C GLU A 66 -15.70 -23.85 23.48
N GLU A 67 -15.33 -22.76 24.14
CA GLU A 67 -16.11 -21.54 24.21
C GLU A 67 -16.32 -20.90 22.84
N SER A 68 -15.30 -20.92 21.96
CA SER A 68 -15.41 -20.43 20.60
C SER A 68 -16.45 -21.26 19.82
N SER A 69 -16.32 -22.58 19.84
CA SER A 69 -17.23 -23.50 19.15
C SER A 69 -18.67 -23.37 19.63
N ALA A 70 -18.88 -23.18 20.93
CA ALA A 70 -20.22 -23.03 21.52
C ALA A 70 -20.99 -21.79 21.02
N VAL A 71 -20.27 -20.76 20.56
CA VAL A 71 -20.88 -19.50 20.08
C VAL A 71 -20.96 -19.42 18.57
N LEU A 72 -20.04 -20.00 17.83
CA LEU A 72 -19.99 -19.96 16.36
C LEU A 72 -21.25 -20.55 15.71
N GLY A 73 -21.86 -21.54 16.32
CA GLY A 73 -23.14 -22.11 15.86
C GLY A 73 -24.34 -21.14 15.88
N ARG A 74 -24.21 -19.99 16.57
CA ARG A 74 -25.29 -19.01 16.79
C ARG A 74 -25.28 -17.86 15.77
N ILE A 75 -24.26 -17.78 14.93
CA ILE A 75 -24.05 -16.68 13.98
C ILE A 75 -23.85 -17.17 12.54
N GLY A 76 -24.25 -16.34 11.58
CA GLY A 76 -24.03 -16.53 10.16
C GLY A 76 -22.75 -15.85 9.64
N TYR A 77 -22.51 -15.98 8.34
CA TYR A 77 -21.46 -15.22 7.67
C TYR A 77 -21.78 -13.72 7.73
N GLY A 78 -20.73 -12.89 7.94
CA GLY A 78 -20.89 -11.46 8.09
C GLY A 78 -21.47 -11.01 9.42
N GLU A 79 -21.71 -11.94 10.36
CA GLU A 79 -22.19 -11.64 11.71
C GLU A 79 -21.05 -11.82 12.74
N CYS A 80 -21.11 -11.06 13.80
CA CYS A 80 -20.28 -11.26 14.98
C CYS A 80 -21.14 -11.36 16.24
N ILE A 81 -20.62 -12.04 17.24
CA ILE A 81 -21.18 -12.10 18.57
C ILE A 81 -20.10 -11.81 19.62
N ILE A 82 -20.44 -10.98 20.59
CA ILE A 82 -19.62 -10.70 21.76
C ILE A 82 -20.45 -11.10 22.97
N VAL A 83 -19.99 -12.09 23.72
CA VAL A 83 -20.77 -12.66 24.80
C VAL A 83 -19.87 -13.18 25.93
N PRO A 84 -20.21 -12.87 27.19
CA PRO A 84 -19.61 -13.55 28.34
C PRO A 84 -19.98 -15.03 28.37
N LEU A 85 -19.01 -15.89 28.60
CA LEU A 85 -19.21 -17.33 28.77
C LEU A 85 -18.35 -17.82 29.97
N GLY A 86 -18.99 -18.11 31.10
CA GLY A 86 -18.28 -18.37 32.35
C GLY A 86 -17.47 -17.14 32.79
N ASN A 87 -16.16 -17.33 32.98
CA ASN A 87 -15.23 -16.25 33.33
C ASN A 87 -14.58 -15.60 32.10
N ASN A 88 -14.90 -16.06 30.92
CA ASN A 88 -14.31 -15.62 29.64
C ASN A 88 -15.24 -14.70 28.87
N LEU A 89 -14.67 -13.86 27.99
CA LEU A 89 -15.41 -13.12 27.01
C LEU A 89 -15.08 -13.70 25.62
N VAL A 90 -16.12 -14.10 24.88
CA VAL A 90 -15.94 -14.65 23.52
C VAL A 90 -16.37 -13.61 22.50
N ILE A 91 -15.50 -13.37 21.54
CA ILE A 91 -15.72 -12.51 20.37
C ILE A 91 -15.58 -13.40 19.14
N ALA A 92 -16.68 -13.90 18.65
CA ALA A 92 -16.70 -14.85 17.54
C ALA A 92 -17.30 -14.24 16.27
N THR A 93 -16.76 -14.68 15.15
CA THR A 93 -17.25 -14.35 13.80
C THR A 93 -16.91 -15.48 12.85
N ARG A 94 -17.82 -15.79 11.91
CA ARG A 94 -17.54 -16.72 10.81
C ARG A 94 -16.80 -16.06 9.64
N THR A 95 -16.65 -14.75 9.67
CA THR A 95 -15.90 -13.97 8.69
C THR A 95 -14.81 -13.21 9.42
N GLU A 96 -13.59 -13.73 9.41
CA GLU A 96 -12.49 -13.16 10.20
C GLU A 96 -12.21 -11.68 9.90
N SER A 97 -12.41 -11.24 8.65
CA SER A 97 -12.22 -9.85 8.26
C SER A 97 -13.09 -8.84 9.02
N ILE A 98 -14.12 -9.28 9.75
CA ILE A 98 -14.94 -8.42 10.60
C ILE A 98 -14.50 -8.40 12.07
N LEU A 99 -13.50 -9.20 12.47
CA LEU A 99 -12.98 -9.20 13.84
C LEU A 99 -12.55 -7.81 14.33
N PRO A 100 -11.79 -7.00 13.56
CA PRO A 100 -11.43 -5.65 13.99
C PRO A 100 -12.65 -4.77 14.27
N GLN A 101 -13.74 -4.94 13.49
CA GLN A 101 -14.99 -4.20 13.73
C GLN A 101 -15.73 -4.70 14.97
N ALA A 102 -15.70 -6.01 15.23
CA ALA A 102 -16.24 -6.57 16.45
C ALA A 102 -15.50 -6.03 17.70
N ILE A 103 -14.18 -5.88 17.62
CA ILE A 103 -13.40 -5.23 18.68
C ILE A 103 -13.82 -3.78 18.90
N HIS A 104 -14.05 -3.00 17.82
CA HIS A 104 -14.57 -1.65 18.00
C HIS A 104 -15.93 -1.60 18.66
N ALA A 105 -16.83 -2.54 18.32
CA ALA A 105 -18.13 -2.64 18.99
C ALA A 105 -17.96 -2.96 20.49
N LEU A 106 -17.04 -3.86 20.82
CA LEU A 106 -16.68 -4.14 22.22
C LEU A 106 -16.15 -2.88 22.91
N MET A 107 -15.15 -2.19 22.34
CA MET A 107 -14.55 -1.00 22.92
C MET A 107 -15.58 0.09 23.24
N GLN A 108 -16.60 0.27 22.39
CA GLN A 108 -17.72 1.21 22.61
C GLN A 108 -18.65 0.77 23.75
N SER A 109 -18.62 -0.51 24.13
CA SER A 109 -19.49 -1.10 25.15
C SER A 109 -18.79 -1.31 26.49
N LEU A 110 -17.49 -1.04 26.54
CA LEU A 110 -16.70 -1.15 27.77
C LEU A 110 -16.86 0.08 28.62
N VAL A 111 -17.07 -0.15 29.91
CA VAL A 111 -17.22 0.92 30.90
C VAL A 111 -16.25 0.66 32.06
N TRP A 112 -15.57 1.72 32.50
CA TRP A 112 -14.71 1.65 33.68
C TRP A 112 -15.51 1.96 34.93
N LEU A 113 -15.74 0.95 35.77
CA LEU A 113 -16.51 1.06 37.02
C LEU A 113 -15.78 0.38 38.17
N ASN A 114 -15.70 1.04 39.32
CA ASN A 114 -15.13 0.48 40.55
C ASN A 114 -13.76 -0.19 40.37
N LYS A 115 -12.85 0.45 39.62
CA LYS A 115 -11.52 -0.08 39.28
C LYS A 115 -11.53 -1.38 38.47
N ALA A 116 -12.61 -1.63 37.75
CA ALA A 116 -12.75 -2.73 36.82
C ALA A 116 -13.22 -2.26 35.43
N LEU A 117 -12.71 -2.90 34.42
CA LEU A 117 -13.22 -2.77 33.05
C LEU A 117 -14.37 -3.76 32.87
N CYS A 118 -15.55 -3.24 32.60
CA CYS A 118 -16.77 -4.01 32.58
C CYS A 118 -17.42 -4.00 31.20
N PHE A 119 -18.04 -5.11 30.85
CA PHE A 119 -18.89 -5.30 29.70
C PHE A 119 -20.33 -5.55 30.17
N SER A 120 -21.31 -4.82 29.60
CA SER A 120 -22.66 -4.84 30.17
C SER A 120 -23.56 -5.91 29.60
N ASP A 121 -23.48 -6.20 28.30
CA ASP A 121 -24.45 -7.03 27.61
C ASP A 121 -23.86 -7.87 26.48
N GLN A 122 -24.64 -8.86 26.02
CA GLN A 122 -24.35 -9.57 24.80
C GLN A 122 -24.55 -8.66 23.59
N ILE A 123 -23.57 -8.61 22.71
CA ILE A 123 -23.67 -7.91 21.44
C ILE A 123 -23.79 -8.94 20.31
N ILE A 124 -24.80 -8.80 19.50
CA ILE A 124 -24.92 -9.50 18.20
C ILE A 124 -25.05 -8.45 17.14
N ASN A 125 -24.05 -8.34 16.27
CA ASN A 125 -24.06 -7.41 15.14
C ASN A 125 -24.52 -8.10 13.87
N LYS A 126 -25.59 -7.59 13.32
CA LYS A 126 -26.23 -8.01 12.08
C LYS A 126 -26.70 -6.77 11.35
N PRO A 127 -26.32 -6.58 10.16
CA PRO A 127 -25.15 -7.01 9.42
C PRO A 127 -23.90 -6.20 9.82
N PHE A 128 -22.72 -6.64 9.45
CA PHE A 128 -21.46 -5.95 9.78
C PHE A 128 -21.31 -4.55 9.16
N PHE A 129 -22.10 -4.17 8.19
CA PHE A 129 -22.24 -2.79 7.69
C PHE A 129 -22.50 -1.73 8.76
N SER A 130 -22.94 -2.12 9.93
CA SER A 130 -23.33 -1.18 10.98
C SER A 130 -22.12 -0.60 11.75
N LEU A 131 -20.90 -0.92 11.39
CA LEU A 131 -19.69 -0.55 12.14
C LEU A 131 -18.82 0.48 11.40
N GLY A 132 -18.12 1.35 12.14
CA GLY A 132 -17.22 2.36 11.58
C GLY A 132 -17.90 3.37 10.65
N MET A 133 -17.20 3.79 9.61
CA MET A 133 -17.71 4.71 8.58
C MET A 133 -18.86 4.09 7.77
N LEU A 134 -18.88 2.77 7.66
CA LEU A 134 -19.94 2.04 6.95
C LEU A 134 -21.35 2.18 7.58
N LYS A 135 -21.43 2.57 8.86
CA LYS A 135 -22.74 2.91 9.49
C LYS A 135 -23.43 4.09 8.83
N ARG A 136 -22.67 4.92 8.15
CA ARG A 136 -23.10 6.22 7.64
C ARG A 136 -23.64 6.12 6.21
N ILE A 137 -23.54 4.95 5.59
CA ILE A 137 -23.93 4.71 4.21
C ILE A 137 -25.06 3.70 4.11
N PRO A 138 -25.94 3.82 3.11
CA PRO A 138 -26.99 2.84 2.86
C PRO A 138 -26.43 1.50 2.40
N LEU A 139 -27.19 0.45 2.63
CA LEU A 139 -26.85 -0.92 2.22
C LEU A 139 -26.84 -1.06 0.70
N PHE A 140 -25.89 -1.84 0.18
CA PHE A 140 -25.87 -2.22 -1.23
C PHE A 140 -27.02 -3.19 -1.54
N PRO A 141 -27.76 -2.98 -2.65
CA PRO A 141 -29.06 -3.66 -2.86
C PRO A 141 -28.94 -5.14 -3.23
N LYS A 142 -27.83 -5.58 -3.85
CA LYS A 142 -27.71 -6.90 -4.44
C LYS A 142 -26.25 -7.33 -4.58
N GLY A 143 -25.98 -8.62 -4.44
CA GLY A 143 -24.66 -9.22 -4.56
C GLY A 143 -24.23 -9.94 -3.29
N LYS A 144 -23.11 -10.66 -3.39
CA LYS A 144 -22.52 -11.40 -2.28
C LYS A 144 -21.39 -10.61 -1.65
N GLN A 145 -21.55 -10.20 -0.41
CA GLN A 145 -20.49 -9.57 0.33
C GLN A 145 -19.44 -10.60 0.72
N VAL A 146 -18.21 -10.33 0.37
CA VAL A 146 -17.12 -11.28 0.60
C VAL A 146 -16.01 -10.73 1.46
N HIS A 147 -15.88 -9.41 1.55
CA HIS A 147 -14.77 -8.81 2.24
C HIS A 147 -15.12 -7.46 2.84
N CYS A 148 -14.60 -7.23 4.04
CA CYS A 148 -14.61 -5.92 4.66
C CYS A 148 -13.22 -5.64 5.23
N ARG A 149 -12.68 -4.48 4.92
CA ARG A 149 -11.37 -4.04 5.36
C ARG A 149 -11.50 -2.70 6.08
N LYS A 150 -10.66 -2.51 7.08
CA LYS A 150 -10.49 -1.24 7.76
C LYS A 150 -9.07 -0.74 7.57
N SER A 151 -8.87 0.55 7.39
CA SER A 151 -7.54 1.13 7.33
C SER A 151 -7.30 2.10 8.50
N LEU A 152 -6.01 2.38 8.77
CA LEU A 152 -5.61 3.37 9.77
C LEU A 152 -6.15 4.79 9.49
N ASP A 153 -6.53 5.04 8.24
CA ASP A 153 -7.04 6.33 7.78
C ASP A 153 -8.55 6.45 7.94
N LEU A 154 -9.15 5.58 8.77
CA LEU A 154 -10.59 5.48 8.97
C LEU A 154 -11.38 5.18 7.68
N CYS A 155 -10.72 4.66 6.66
CA CYS A 155 -11.37 4.20 5.44
C CYS A 155 -11.81 2.74 5.62
N ASP A 156 -13.11 2.51 5.56
CA ASP A 156 -13.69 1.17 5.60
C ASP A 156 -14.08 0.74 4.19
N GLN A 157 -13.66 -0.44 3.79
CA GLN A 157 -13.93 -1.00 2.46
C GLN A 157 -14.84 -2.23 2.54
N ILE A 158 -15.76 -2.33 1.59
CA ILE A 158 -16.52 -3.53 1.30
C ILE A 158 -16.29 -3.94 -0.15
N VAL A 159 -16.07 -5.23 -0.37
CA VAL A 159 -16.07 -5.85 -1.69
C VAL A 159 -17.34 -6.70 -1.83
N ILE A 160 -18.05 -6.50 -2.92
CA ILE A 160 -19.28 -7.20 -3.25
C ILE A 160 -19.04 -7.93 -4.56
N GLU A 161 -19.06 -9.25 -4.52
CA GLU A 161 -18.99 -10.14 -5.69
C GLU A 161 -20.37 -10.38 -6.28
N GLU A 162 -20.40 -10.95 -7.49
CA GLU A 162 -21.62 -11.26 -8.22
C GLU A 162 -22.50 -10.01 -8.44
N ALA A 163 -21.86 -8.85 -8.49
CA ALA A 163 -22.52 -7.59 -8.77
C ALA A 163 -22.45 -7.26 -10.26
N ASP A 164 -23.57 -6.85 -10.81
CA ASP A 164 -23.65 -6.36 -12.18
C ASP A 164 -23.67 -4.82 -12.24
N ARG A 165 -23.52 -4.29 -13.44
CA ARG A 165 -23.61 -2.85 -13.67
C ARG A 165 -24.94 -2.25 -13.18
N SER A 166 -26.04 -2.98 -13.33
CA SER A 166 -27.36 -2.52 -12.91
C SER A 166 -27.43 -2.33 -11.40
N ALA A 167 -26.80 -3.22 -10.61
CA ALA A 167 -26.70 -3.09 -9.16
C ALA A 167 -25.86 -1.86 -8.75
N TYR A 168 -24.76 -1.59 -9.47
CA TYR A 168 -23.96 -0.38 -9.28
C TYR A 168 -24.79 0.89 -9.59
N ASP A 169 -25.47 0.95 -10.73
CA ASP A 169 -26.30 2.10 -11.13
C ASP A 169 -27.45 2.32 -10.13
N GLN A 170 -28.08 1.23 -9.64
CA GLN A 170 -29.10 1.30 -8.59
C GLN A 170 -28.55 1.85 -7.28
N TYR A 171 -27.34 1.45 -6.89
CA TYR A 171 -26.72 1.95 -5.66
C TYR A 171 -26.41 3.45 -5.72
N GLN A 172 -26.04 3.97 -6.89
CA GLN A 172 -25.90 5.41 -7.09
C GLN A 172 -27.22 6.17 -6.82
N CYS A 173 -28.35 5.60 -7.27
CA CYS A 173 -29.67 6.17 -6.99
C CYS A 173 -30.00 6.12 -5.48
N ILE A 174 -29.63 5.03 -4.79
CA ILE A 174 -29.83 4.88 -3.34
C ILE A 174 -29.00 5.92 -2.58
N LEU A 175 -27.71 6.12 -2.94
CA LEU A 175 -26.87 7.15 -2.34
C LEU A 175 -27.48 8.55 -2.52
N THR A 176 -27.93 8.87 -3.73
CA THR A 176 -28.55 10.16 -4.03
C THR A 176 -29.86 10.35 -3.24
N ALA A 177 -30.70 9.32 -3.13
CA ALA A 177 -31.93 9.35 -2.34
C ALA A 177 -31.64 9.54 -0.84
N ASP A 178 -30.51 9.03 -0.34
CA ASP A 178 -30.03 9.26 1.02
C ASP A 178 -29.23 10.58 1.15
N GLN A 179 -29.40 11.51 0.22
CA GLN A 179 -28.79 12.85 0.23
C GLN A 179 -27.26 12.89 0.13
N PHE A 180 -26.63 11.87 -0.44
CA PHE A 180 -25.24 11.96 -0.86
C PHE A 180 -25.14 12.74 -2.18
N GLU A 181 -24.28 13.75 -2.22
CA GLU A 181 -23.98 14.55 -3.41
C GLU A 181 -22.85 13.88 -4.20
N LYS A 182 -23.07 13.61 -5.49
CA LYS A 182 -22.02 13.10 -6.38
C LYS A 182 -20.98 14.19 -6.64
N THR A 183 -19.71 13.93 -6.34
CA THR A 183 -18.60 14.89 -6.51
C THR A 183 -17.60 14.47 -7.59
N TYR A 184 -17.62 13.20 -8.00
CA TYR A 184 -16.71 12.66 -9.01
C TYR A 184 -17.38 11.54 -9.78
N GLU A 185 -17.06 11.42 -11.06
CA GLU A 185 -17.42 10.27 -11.90
C GLU A 185 -16.37 10.09 -12.99
N ASN A 186 -15.94 8.84 -13.20
CA ASN A 186 -15.03 8.48 -14.28
C ASN A 186 -15.39 7.11 -14.86
N VAL A 187 -15.10 6.90 -16.15
CA VAL A 187 -15.32 5.62 -16.84
C VAL A 187 -14.10 5.30 -17.68
N ILE A 188 -13.38 4.22 -17.32
CA ILE A 188 -12.18 3.79 -18.05
C ILE A 188 -12.37 2.31 -18.43
N CYS A 189 -12.35 2.00 -19.71
CA CYS A 189 -12.49 0.62 -20.24
C CYS A 189 -13.70 -0.14 -19.68
N GLY A 190 -14.82 0.54 -19.44
CA GLY A 190 -16.00 -0.05 -18.85
C GLY A 190 -16.01 -0.14 -17.32
N ASN A 191 -14.86 0.02 -16.67
CA ASN A 191 -14.81 0.24 -15.23
C ASN A 191 -15.45 1.58 -14.90
N ARG A 192 -16.21 1.64 -13.81
CA ARG A 192 -16.97 2.83 -13.41
C ARG A 192 -16.58 3.24 -12.01
N PHE A 193 -16.27 4.50 -11.84
CA PHE A 193 -15.79 5.08 -10.60
C PHE A 193 -16.64 6.29 -10.25
N SER A 194 -17.07 6.40 -8.99
CA SER A 194 -17.82 7.57 -8.55
C SER A 194 -17.58 7.88 -7.07
N ARG A 195 -17.53 9.16 -6.74
CA ARG A 195 -17.42 9.64 -5.35
C ARG A 195 -18.65 10.45 -4.98
N TYR A 196 -19.06 10.24 -3.77
CA TYR A 196 -20.16 10.95 -3.13
C TYR A 196 -19.71 11.52 -1.80
N LYS A 197 -20.31 12.64 -1.39
CA LYS A 197 -20.12 13.23 -0.07
C LYS A 197 -21.43 13.48 0.64
N LYS A 198 -21.43 13.35 1.97
CA LYS A 198 -22.52 13.76 2.84
C LYS A 198 -21.92 14.18 4.18
N GLN A 199 -22.06 15.46 4.55
CA GLN A 199 -21.39 16.04 5.71
C GLN A 199 -19.86 15.86 5.64
N ASP A 200 -19.24 15.19 6.61
CA ASP A 200 -17.82 14.88 6.70
C ASP A 200 -17.45 13.46 6.17
N CYS A 201 -18.40 12.78 5.55
CA CYS A 201 -18.22 11.44 4.99
C CYS A 201 -18.08 11.51 3.47
N SER A 202 -17.04 10.85 2.95
CA SER A 202 -16.85 10.52 1.54
C SER A 202 -17.17 9.04 1.31
N VAL A 203 -17.85 8.74 0.22
CA VAL A 203 -18.10 7.38 -0.25
C VAL A 203 -17.58 7.25 -1.66
N TYR A 204 -16.58 6.40 -1.85
CA TYR A 204 -16.07 6.07 -3.17
C TYR A 204 -16.61 4.70 -3.58
N VAL A 205 -17.22 4.62 -4.75
CA VAL A 205 -17.83 3.39 -5.26
C VAL A 205 -17.31 3.12 -6.64
N TYR A 206 -16.81 1.90 -6.88
CA TYR A 206 -16.45 1.53 -8.23
C TYR A 206 -16.84 0.09 -8.59
N TYR A 207 -17.16 -0.09 -9.87
CA TYR A 207 -17.54 -1.34 -10.49
C TYR A 207 -16.50 -1.77 -11.51
N THR A 208 -16.08 -3.03 -11.43
CA THR A 208 -15.14 -3.64 -12.37
C THR A 208 -15.82 -4.82 -13.09
N PRO A 209 -16.05 -4.71 -14.42
CA PRO A 209 -16.79 -5.73 -15.18
C PRO A 209 -15.99 -7.03 -15.35
N PHE A 210 -14.65 -7.00 -15.33
CA PHE A 210 -13.86 -8.20 -15.59
C PHE A 210 -14.04 -9.29 -14.52
N ASN A 211 -14.37 -8.92 -13.30
CA ASN A 211 -14.59 -9.84 -12.18
C ASN A 211 -15.95 -9.66 -11.50
N HIS A 212 -16.85 -8.85 -12.08
CA HIS A 212 -18.20 -8.57 -11.57
C HIS A 212 -18.21 -8.13 -10.10
N THR A 213 -17.32 -7.23 -9.72
CA THR A 213 -17.23 -6.72 -8.35
C THR A 213 -17.62 -5.26 -8.26
N VAL A 214 -18.26 -4.91 -7.13
CA VAL A 214 -18.41 -3.53 -6.68
C VAL A 214 -17.59 -3.36 -5.41
N ARG A 215 -16.86 -2.27 -5.33
CA ARG A 215 -16.16 -1.86 -4.11
C ARG A 215 -16.73 -0.56 -3.60
N ILE A 216 -16.96 -0.53 -2.30
CA ILE A 216 -17.48 0.64 -1.59
C ILE A 216 -16.47 1.00 -0.50
N LEU A 217 -15.96 2.21 -0.57
CA LEU A 217 -15.04 2.76 0.42
C LEU A 217 -15.71 3.94 1.10
N ALA A 218 -15.80 3.89 2.42
CA ALA A 218 -16.35 4.98 3.23
C ALA A 218 -15.24 5.55 4.11
N GLU A 219 -15.02 6.85 4.03
CA GLU A 219 -13.89 7.53 4.67
C GLU A 219 -14.25 8.96 5.10
N PRO A 220 -13.43 9.62 5.95
CA PRO A 220 -13.54 11.04 6.19
C PRO A 220 -13.34 11.83 4.90
N LEU A 221 -14.17 12.84 4.67
CA LEU A 221 -14.05 13.71 3.48
C LEU A 221 -12.70 14.43 3.39
N SER A 222 -12.02 14.62 4.53
CA SER A 222 -10.66 15.18 4.57
C SER A 222 -9.61 14.34 3.86
N ASN A 223 -9.85 13.03 3.69
CA ASN A 223 -8.94 12.12 2.97
C ASN A 223 -9.05 12.26 1.44
N ALA A 224 -10.15 12.81 0.94
CA ALA A 224 -10.38 12.93 -0.48
C ALA A 224 -9.53 14.04 -1.12
N HIS A 225 -8.97 13.78 -2.30
CA HIS A 225 -8.43 14.85 -3.13
C HIS A 225 -9.57 15.77 -3.61
N ILE A 226 -9.34 17.06 -3.51
CA ILE A 226 -10.23 18.07 -4.08
C ILE A 226 -9.32 18.95 -4.92
N ASP A 227 -9.55 18.96 -6.23
CA ASP A 227 -8.81 19.84 -7.13
C ASP A 227 -8.88 21.27 -6.60
N ALA A 228 -7.72 21.83 -6.31
CA ALA A 228 -7.64 23.22 -5.91
C ALA A 228 -8.07 24.10 -7.09
N PRO A 229 -8.88 25.16 -6.86
CA PRO A 229 -9.12 26.15 -7.92
C PRO A 229 -7.77 26.61 -8.44
N SER A 230 -7.60 26.64 -9.76
CA SER A 230 -6.34 26.97 -10.42
C SER A 230 -5.79 28.28 -9.86
N ARG A 231 -4.83 28.21 -8.96
CA ARG A 231 -4.01 29.37 -8.63
C ARG A 231 -3.16 29.65 -9.86
N SER A 232 -3.33 30.82 -10.46
CA SER A 232 -2.42 31.27 -11.50
C SER A 232 -1.06 31.52 -10.86
N TYR A 233 -0.16 30.55 -10.99
CA TYR A 233 1.24 30.79 -10.73
C TYR A 233 1.76 31.59 -11.93
N ASN A 234 2.19 32.82 -11.71
CA ASN A 234 2.71 33.71 -12.78
C ASN A 234 4.11 33.31 -13.29
N ILE A 235 4.47 32.04 -13.11
CA ILE A 235 5.76 31.49 -13.49
C ILE A 235 5.53 30.49 -14.63
N THR A 236 6.29 30.64 -15.70
CA THR A 236 6.32 29.65 -16.79
C THR A 236 7.66 28.95 -16.77
N ALA A 237 7.66 27.66 -16.54
CA ALA A 237 8.84 26.80 -16.55
C ALA A 237 8.66 25.67 -17.57
N SER A 238 9.74 25.17 -18.14
CA SER A 238 9.67 23.98 -19.01
C SER A 238 9.46 22.74 -18.15
N PRO A 239 8.50 21.85 -18.48
CA PRO A 239 8.31 20.61 -17.74
C PRO A 239 9.57 19.73 -17.80
N LEU A 240 9.90 19.11 -16.67
CA LEU A 240 11.06 18.21 -16.54
C LEU A 240 10.64 16.95 -15.76
N MET A 241 11.25 15.83 -16.11
CA MET A 241 11.24 14.62 -15.28
C MET A 241 12.68 14.32 -14.86
N THR A 242 12.95 14.20 -13.58
CA THR A 242 14.25 13.77 -13.05
C THR A 242 14.10 12.44 -12.32
N VAL A 243 14.84 11.45 -12.77
CA VAL A 243 14.99 10.18 -12.08
C VAL A 243 16.09 10.35 -11.04
N ILE A 244 15.77 10.06 -9.79
CA ILE A 244 16.70 10.23 -8.66
C ILE A 244 17.51 8.95 -8.49
N GLY A 245 18.82 9.08 -8.63
CA GLY A 245 19.79 8.06 -8.24
C GLY A 245 20.53 8.46 -6.97
N GLY A 246 21.21 7.53 -6.37
CA GLY A 246 21.99 7.77 -5.15
C GLY A 246 22.92 6.62 -4.83
N ARG A 247 23.89 6.87 -3.96
CA ARG A 247 24.81 5.84 -3.52
C ARG A 247 24.03 4.74 -2.83
N PHE A 248 24.23 3.55 -3.34
CA PHE A 248 23.66 2.37 -2.76
C PHE A 248 24.20 2.16 -1.33
N SER A 249 23.30 1.90 -0.40
CA SER A 249 23.65 1.53 0.97
C SER A 249 22.72 0.41 1.43
N THR A 250 23.29 -0.67 1.91
CA THR A 250 22.56 -1.79 2.49
C THR A 250 22.08 -1.50 3.92
N VAL A 251 22.48 -0.36 4.50
CA VAL A 251 22.20 -0.02 5.89
C VAL A 251 21.15 1.09 5.95
N SER A 252 19.93 0.73 6.27
CA SER A 252 18.88 1.68 6.65
C SER A 252 19.04 2.11 8.11
N ARG A 253 18.75 3.39 8.41
CA ARG A 253 18.66 3.88 9.80
C ARG A 253 17.49 3.28 10.56
N TYR A 254 16.47 2.86 9.86
CA TYR A 254 15.23 2.36 10.43
C TYR A 254 15.08 0.84 10.37
N MET A 255 15.89 0.18 9.55
CA MET A 255 15.78 -1.26 9.35
C MET A 255 17.14 -1.91 9.15
N ASN A 256 17.29 -3.08 9.74
CA ASN A 256 18.45 -3.94 9.50
C ASN A 256 18.10 -4.88 8.34
N CYS A 257 18.08 -4.36 7.10
CA CYS A 257 17.76 -5.15 5.91
C CYS A 257 18.78 -4.92 4.80
N ASP A 258 19.10 -5.98 4.11
CA ASP A 258 19.79 -5.93 2.83
C ASP A 258 18.73 -5.59 1.74
N SER A 259 18.44 -4.32 1.52
CA SER A 259 17.69 -3.93 0.34
C SER A 259 18.63 -3.94 -0.86
N GLY A 260 18.78 -5.12 -1.45
CA GLY A 260 19.86 -5.38 -2.40
C GLY A 260 19.63 -4.88 -3.80
N SER A 261 18.47 -4.32 -4.16
CA SER A 261 18.11 -4.31 -5.57
C SER A 261 17.91 -2.94 -6.22
N GLY A 262 17.56 -1.90 -5.51
CA GLY A 262 17.28 -0.65 -6.17
C GLY A 262 16.67 0.39 -5.26
N ASN A 263 16.44 1.57 -5.80
CA ASN A 263 15.83 2.68 -5.08
C ASN A 263 15.03 3.50 -6.06
N MET A 264 13.79 3.82 -5.74
CA MET A 264 12.91 4.51 -6.64
C MET A 264 12.62 5.93 -6.16
N GLY A 265 12.81 6.91 -7.05
CA GLY A 265 12.44 8.29 -6.79
C GLY A 265 12.36 9.10 -8.08
N TYR A 266 11.28 9.87 -8.22
CA TYR A 266 11.03 10.74 -9.36
C TYR A 266 10.67 12.16 -8.92
N VAL A 267 11.22 13.14 -9.60
CA VAL A 267 10.89 14.56 -9.42
C VAL A 267 10.39 15.09 -10.77
N PHE A 268 9.15 15.53 -10.80
CA PHE A 268 8.54 16.21 -11.95
C PHE A 268 8.44 17.70 -11.64
N ARG A 269 9.13 18.55 -12.44
CA ARG A 269 8.88 19.99 -12.42
C ARG A 269 7.75 20.32 -13.38
N MET A 270 6.73 20.96 -12.85
CA MET A 270 5.57 21.41 -13.63
C MET A 270 5.87 22.72 -14.38
N ASP A 271 5.00 23.08 -15.31
CA ASP A 271 5.10 24.31 -16.09
C ASP A 271 4.86 25.59 -15.25
N ASP A 272 4.26 25.46 -14.07
CA ASP A 272 4.09 26.54 -13.10
C ASP A 272 5.25 26.65 -12.08
N GLY A 273 6.31 25.83 -12.26
CA GLY A 273 7.52 25.85 -11.44
C GLY A 273 7.43 25.05 -10.14
N ARG A 274 6.25 24.53 -9.77
CA ARG A 274 6.10 23.61 -8.65
C ARG A 274 6.55 22.21 -9.02
N PHE A 275 6.59 21.33 -8.03
CA PHE A 275 7.04 19.96 -8.20
C PHE A 275 5.98 18.94 -7.80
N ILE A 276 6.01 17.78 -8.48
CA ILE A 276 5.36 16.54 -8.06
C ILE A 276 6.47 15.52 -7.84
N LEU A 277 6.44 14.84 -6.71
CA LEU A 277 7.38 13.78 -6.39
C LEU A 277 6.66 12.43 -6.29
N VAL A 278 7.36 11.38 -6.70
CA VAL A 278 6.91 10.01 -6.52
C VAL A 278 8.04 9.22 -5.88
N ASP A 279 7.77 8.66 -4.69
CA ASP A 279 8.74 7.98 -3.85
C ASP A 279 10.02 8.83 -3.60
N GLY A 280 11.15 8.23 -3.25
CA GLY A 280 12.36 9.01 -2.98
C GLY A 280 13.62 8.19 -2.82
N GLY A 281 13.50 6.88 -2.61
CA GLY A 281 14.63 6.00 -2.33
C GLY A 281 14.89 5.80 -0.84
N MET A 282 16.06 5.26 -0.51
CA MET A 282 16.48 4.90 0.85
C MET A 282 16.64 6.10 1.78
N ASP A 283 16.51 5.82 3.07
CA ASP A 283 16.85 6.75 4.18
C ASP A 283 18.36 6.92 4.41
N SER A 284 19.17 6.14 3.74
CA SER A 284 20.63 6.13 3.78
C SER A 284 21.22 6.51 2.42
N GLY A 285 22.54 6.68 2.36
CA GLY A 285 23.17 7.22 1.16
C GLY A 285 22.90 8.72 0.99
N ASN A 286 22.80 9.17 -0.26
CA ASN A 286 22.62 10.59 -0.60
C ASN A 286 21.31 10.90 -1.35
N TYR A 287 20.29 10.04 -1.24
CA TYR A 287 19.01 10.21 -1.95
C TYR A 287 18.28 11.49 -1.55
N ALA A 288 18.13 11.73 -0.25
CA ALA A 288 17.50 12.94 0.26
C ALA A 288 18.24 14.22 -0.15
N GLU A 289 19.57 14.20 -0.13
CA GLU A 289 20.40 15.29 -0.63
C GLU A 289 20.21 15.52 -2.13
N ASN A 290 20.18 14.43 -2.92
CA ASN A 290 19.98 14.52 -4.37
C ASN A 290 18.58 15.05 -4.72
N ILE A 291 17.55 14.65 -3.98
CA ILE A 291 16.20 15.24 -4.12
C ILE A 291 16.28 16.74 -3.86
N TYR A 292 16.81 17.15 -2.70
CA TYR A 292 16.87 18.56 -2.33
C TYR A 292 17.71 19.39 -3.33
N ARG A 293 18.85 18.88 -3.78
CA ARG A 293 19.67 19.51 -4.83
C ARG A 293 18.93 19.66 -6.15
N THR A 294 18.18 18.62 -6.56
CA THR A 294 17.35 18.66 -7.78
C THR A 294 16.28 19.73 -7.67
N LEU A 295 15.56 19.77 -6.55
CA LEU A 295 14.53 20.78 -6.29
C LEU A 295 15.13 22.19 -6.33
N THR A 296 16.23 22.42 -5.62
CA THR A 296 16.91 23.73 -5.57
C THR A 296 17.43 24.16 -6.95
N ALA A 297 18.02 23.23 -7.70
CA ALA A 297 18.58 23.55 -9.03
C ALA A 297 17.50 23.82 -10.08
N GLN A 298 16.30 23.26 -9.92
CA GLN A 298 15.21 23.36 -10.89
C GLN A 298 14.11 24.33 -10.46
N ALA A 299 14.06 24.74 -9.21
CA ALA A 299 13.08 25.72 -8.74
C ALA A 299 13.32 27.08 -9.40
N PRO A 300 12.27 27.76 -9.85
CA PRO A 300 12.36 29.15 -10.33
C PRO A 300 12.89 30.10 -9.24
N ASP A 301 12.53 29.82 -8.00
CA ASP A 301 13.05 30.50 -6.82
C ASP A 301 13.55 29.44 -5.82
N PRO A 302 14.88 29.26 -5.68
CA PRO A 302 15.47 28.29 -4.76
C PRO A 302 15.15 28.53 -3.28
N GLU A 303 14.76 29.74 -2.89
CA GLU A 303 14.38 30.06 -1.53
C GLU A 303 12.89 29.76 -1.25
N ASN A 304 12.11 29.44 -2.30
CA ASN A 304 10.67 29.18 -2.19
C ASN A 304 10.30 27.93 -3.00
N ILE A 305 10.74 26.78 -2.54
CA ILE A 305 10.51 25.48 -3.18
C ILE A 305 9.11 24.97 -2.78
N VAL A 306 8.24 24.76 -3.77
CA VAL A 306 6.88 24.27 -3.55
C VAL A 306 6.69 22.89 -4.18
N ILE A 307 6.37 21.90 -3.36
CA ILE A 307 5.95 20.56 -3.79
C ILE A 307 4.42 20.52 -3.73
N ALA A 308 3.78 20.47 -4.89
CA ALA A 308 2.33 20.41 -5.01
C ALA A 308 1.77 19.10 -4.45
N CYS A 309 2.46 17.98 -4.76
CA CYS A 309 2.11 16.68 -4.21
C CYS A 309 3.34 15.76 -4.14
N TRP A 310 3.43 15.01 -3.07
CA TRP A 310 4.38 13.90 -2.95
C TRP A 310 3.61 12.59 -2.84
N PHE A 311 3.70 11.76 -3.87
CA PHE A 311 3.11 10.43 -3.89
C PHE A 311 4.05 9.43 -3.24
N LEU A 312 3.53 8.62 -2.33
CA LEU A 312 4.22 7.51 -1.70
C LEU A 312 3.50 6.22 -2.11
N SER A 313 4.15 5.40 -2.91
CA SER A 313 3.52 4.25 -3.57
C SER A 313 3.17 3.13 -2.62
N HIS A 314 4.11 2.73 -1.76
CA HIS A 314 3.97 1.73 -0.71
C HIS A 314 5.03 1.97 0.38
N THR A 315 5.05 1.13 1.43
CA THR A 315 5.80 1.45 2.66
C THR A 315 7.20 0.84 2.75
N HIS A 316 7.75 0.25 1.69
CA HIS A 316 9.14 -0.21 1.72
C HIS A 316 10.13 0.95 1.84
N ILE A 317 11.20 0.71 2.57
CA ILE A 317 12.13 1.78 2.95
C ILE A 317 12.91 2.36 1.76
N ASP A 318 13.14 1.59 0.72
CA ASP A 318 13.79 1.99 -0.52
C ASP A 318 12.88 2.84 -1.45
N HIS A 319 11.64 3.10 -1.02
CA HIS A 319 10.71 4.04 -1.62
C HIS A 319 10.47 5.26 -0.74
N ILE A 320 10.22 5.06 0.55
CA ILE A 320 9.83 6.14 1.47
C ILE A 320 10.98 6.71 2.30
N GLY A 321 12.13 6.06 2.33
CA GLY A 321 13.21 6.40 3.24
C GLY A 321 13.74 7.82 3.05
N ALA A 322 13.93 8.24 1.80
CA ALA A 322 14.37 9.59 1.51
C ALA A 322 13.33 10.64 1.87
N PHE A 323 12.01 10.35 1.76
CA PHE A 323 10.96 11.24 2.27
C PHE A 323 11.15 11.53 3.76
N LEU A 324 11.36 10.48 4.58
CA LEU A 324 11.58 10.63 6.02
C LEU A 324 12.81 11.54 6.28
N THR A 325 13.90 11.31 5.55
CA THR A 325 15.14 12.09 5.68
C THR A 325 14.96 13.55 5.22
N VAL A 326 14.27 13.78 4.10
CA VAL A 326 13.94 15.14 3.61
C VAL A 326 13.08 15.87 4.62
N ALA A 327 12.08 15.20 5.21
CA ALA A 327 11.24 15.78 6.25
C ALA A 327 12.08 16.26 7.44
N GLU A 328 13.01 15.45 7.91
CA GLU A 328 13.89 15.80 9.02
C GLU A 328 14.85 16.97 8.71
N GLN A 329 15.45 16.96 7.52
CA GLN A 329 16.57 17.84 7.21
C GLN A 329 16.16 19.12 6.48
N TYR A 330 15.12 19.06 5.63
CA TYR A 330 14.80 20.12 4.69
C TYR A 330 13.38 20.68 4.80
N SER A 331 12.54 20.19 5.72
CA SER A 331 11.14 20.63 5.84
C SER A 331 10.97 22.15 6.00
N LYS A 332 11.94 22.84 6.62
CA LYS A 332 11.90 24.30 6.77
C LYS A 332 12.21 25.09 5.49
N LYS A 333 12.67 24.39 4.44
CA LYS A 333 13.08 24.97 3.15
C LYS A 333 12.14 24.59 2.01
N ILE A 334 11.11 23.81 2.31
CA ILE A 334 10.18 23.24 1.33
C ILE A 334 8.76 23.45 1.83
N GLU A 335 7.89 24.01 0.99
CA GLU A 335 6.46 23.94 1.18
C GLU A 335 5.95 22.63 0.54
N LEU A 336 5.40 21.72 1.36
CA LEU A 336 4.75 20.51 0.90
C LEU A 336 3.23 20.69 1.05
N GLN A 337 2.52 20.79 -0.07
CA GLN A 337 1.09 21.10 -0.08
C GLN A 337 0.23 19.85 0.18
N GLU A 338 0.57 18.72 -0.46
CA GLU A 338 -0.19 17.49 -0.35
C GLU A 338 0.73 16.26 -0.31
N ILE A 339 0.35 15.25 0.46
CA ILE A 339 0.88 13.89 0.39
C ILE A 339 -0.24 12.96 -0.03
N ALA A 340 0.01 12.16 -1.06
CA ALA A 340 -0.94 11.20 -1.60
C ALA A 340 -0.41 9.77 -1.45
N CYS A 341 -1.20 8.90 -0.82
CA CYS A 341 -0.86 7.49 -0.64
C CYS A 341 -2.11 6.64 -0.41
N ASN A 342 -1.95 5.32 -0.46
CA ASN A 342 -2.99 4.36 -0.06
C ASN A 342 -2.30 3.13 0.53
N PHE A 343 -1.90 3.23 1.80
CA PHE A 343 -1.23 2.13 2.47
C PHE A 343 -2.21 1.11 3.03
N PRO A 344 -1.86 -0.18 3.02
CA PRO A 344 -2.56 -1.18 3.82
C PRO A 344 -2.63 -0.74 5.27
N SER A 345 -3.65 -1.20 6.00
CA SER A 345 -3.64 -1.04 7.45
C SER A 345 -2.38 -1.70 8.02
N MET A 346 -1.90 -1.23 9.16
CA MET A 346 -0.79 -1.90 9.85
C MET A 346 -1.09 -3.38 10.06
N THR A 347 -2.33 -3.70 10.13
CA THR A 347 -2.90 -4.99 10.39
C THR A 347 -3.00 -5.86 9.14
N ASP A 348 -3.26 -5.33 7.97
CA ASP A 348 -3.20 -6.07 6.70
C ASP A 348 -1.74 -6.32 6.26
N ALA A 349 -0.87 -5.38 6.58
CA ALA A 349 0.57 -5.46 6.31
C ALA A 349 1.35 -6.18 7.41
N SER A 350 0.69 -6.57 8.47
CA SER A 350 1.19 -6.66 9.83
C SER A 350 2.21 -7.69 10.11
N VAL A 351 2.34 -8.65 9.33
CA VAL A 351 3.16 -9.73 9.84
C VAL A 351 4.63 -9.39 9.75
N PHE A 352 4.99 -8.26 9.16
CA PHE A 352 6.38 -8.08 8.82
C PHE A 352 6.97 -6.68 9.05
N ARG A 353 8.26 -6.68 9.07
CA ARG A 353 9.28 -5.71 9.43
C ARG A 353 9.02 -4.24 9.03
N GLU A 354 8.09 -3.97 8.08
CA GLU A 354 7.89 -2.63 7.50
C GLU A 354 6.53 -1.96 7.79
N THR A 355 5.67 -2.61 8.59
CA THR A 355 4.40 -2.02 9.02
C THR A 355 4.58 -0.73 9.83
N TRP A 356 5.66 -0.66 10.59
CA TRP A 356 6.03 0.55 11.34
C TRP A 356 6.25 1.78 10.45
N ASN A 357 6.53 1.58 9.17
CA ASN A 357 6.78 2.67 8.25
C ASN A 357 5.52 3.49 7.97
N THR A 358 4.34 2.88 7.90
CA THR A 358 3.06 3.62 7.78
C THR A 358 2.90 4.61 8.94
N ARG A 359 3.18 4.17 10.16
CA ARG A 359 3.13 5.03 11.33
C ARG A 359 4.20 6.11 11.27
N ARG A 360 5.44 5.76 10.94
CA ARG A 360 6.55 6.72 10.80
C ARG A 360 6.26 7.81 9.80
N ILE A 361 5.68 7.48 8.64
CA ILE A 361 5.28 8.46 7.64
C ILE A 361 4.31 9.48 8.25
N LYS A 362 3.26 9.02 8.93
CA LYS A 362 2.28 9.92 9.58
C LYS A 362 2.92 10.78 10.67
N GLU A 363 3.75 10.19 11.52
CA GLU A 363 4.49 10.92 12.56
C GLU A 363 5.38 12.01 11.95
N HIS A 364 6.05 11.73 10.81
CA HIS A 364 6.88 12.72 10.11
C HIS A 364 6.04 13.83 9.48
N ILE A 365 4.89 13.50 8.87
CA ILE A 365 3.95 14.49 8.34
C ILE A 365 3.52 15.45 9.44
N TYR A 366 3.00 14.92 10.56
CA TYR A 366 2.51 15.76 11.66
C TYR A 366 3.62 16.60 12.29
N ARG A 367 4.83 16.07 12.39
CA ARG A 367 5.95 16.75 13.03
C ARG A 367 6.61 17.81 12.16
N TYR A 368 6.82 17.51 10.89
CA TYR A 368 7.64 18.32 10.00
C TYR A 368 6.85 19.08 8.94
N PHE A 369 5.65 18.62 8.62
CA PHE A 369 4.76 19.21 7.62
C PHE A 369 3.31 19.32 8.13
N PRO A 370 3.07 20.00 9.27
CA PRO A 370 1.75 20.00 9.93
C PRO A 370 0.63 20.66 9.12
N ALA A 371 0.95 21.49 8.14
CA ALA A 371 0.00 22.13 7.24
C ALA A 371 -0.30 21.33 5.96
N THR A 372 0.44 20.24 5.73
CA THR A 372 0.29 19.43 4.53
C THR A 372 -1.01 18.65 4.56
N LYS A 373 -1.74 18.68 3.46
CA LYS A 373 -2.91 17.84 3.27
C LYS A 373 -2.49 16.38 3.11
N TYR A 374 -3.14 15.50 3.83
CA TYR A 374 -3.04 14.06 3.64
C TYR A 374 -4.20 13.57 2.78
N THR A 375 -3.90 12.89 1.68
CA THR A 375 -4.89 12.36 0.74
C THR A 375 -4.73 10.87 0.60
N LYS A 376 -5.83 10.15 0.72
CA LYS A 376 -5.92 8.74 0.36
C LYS A 376 -6.46 8.64 -1.05
N VAL A 377 -5.65 8.09 -1.96
CA VAL A 377 -6.03 7.91 -3.36
C VAL A 377 -6.64 6.55 -3.60
N HIS A 378 -7.58 6.48 -4.55
CA HIS A 378 -8.28 5.26 -4.91
C HIS A 378 -8.17 4.96 -6.41
N THR A 379 -8.23 3.70 -6.77
CA THR A 379 -8.22 3.25 -8.16
C THR A 379 -9.31 3.92 -8.98
N GLY A 380 -8.94 4.46 -10.14
CA GLY A 380 -9.84 5.16 -11.05
C GLY A 380 -9.99 6.65 -10.78
N GLU A 381 -9.32 7.19 -9.77
CA GLU A 381 -9.26 8.64 -9.53
C GLU A 381 -8.32 9.34 -10.51
N GLU A 382 -8.68 10.57 -10.81
CA GLU A 382 -7.89 11.50 -11.58
C GLU A 382 -7.63 12.74 -10.74
N MET A 383 -6.37 13.17 -10.66
CA MET A 383 -5.93 14.33 -9.89
C MET A 383 -5.30 15.35 -10.84
N HIS A 384 -5.59 16.64 -10.63
CA HIS A 384 -5.08 17.71 -11.45
C HIS A 384 -4.23 18.70 -10.65
N PHE A 385 -3.04 18.97 -11.16
CA PHE A 385 -2.12 19.97 -10.62
C PHE A 385 -1.70 20.91 -11.76
N GLY A 386 -2.44 22.02 -11.95
CA GLY A 386 -2.26 22.86 -13.13
C GLY A 386 -2.53 22.08 -14.42
N HIS A 387 -1.55 21.98 -15.31
CA HIS A 387 -1.67 21.22 -16.55
C HIS A 387 -1.23 19.75 -16.43
N VAL A 388 -0.79 19.35 -15.25
CA VAL A 388 -0.44 17.95 -15.00
C VAL A 388 -1.68 17.17 -14.57
N ARG A 389 -1.93 16.05 -15.24
CA ARG A 389 -2.99 15.10 -14.91
C ARG A 389 -2.37 13.78 -14.45
N ILE A 390 -2.86 13.25 -13.35
CA ILE A 390 -2.41 11.98 -12.78
C ILE A 390 -3.60 11.04 -12.66
N GLU A 391 -3.50 9.88 -13.28
CA GLU A 391 -4.48 8.80 -13.16
C GLU A 391 -3.97 7.76 -12.14
N ILE A 392 -4.78 7.42 -11.17
CA ILE A 392 -4.54 6.32 -10.24
C ILE A 392 -5.13 5.06 -10.86
N LEU A 393 -4.28 4.21 -11.43
CA LEU A 393 -4.71 3.04 -12.19
C LEU A 393 -4.94 1.81 -11.30
N TYR A 394 -4.22 1.71 -10.19
CA TYR A 394 -4.31 0.59 -9.27
C TYR A 394 -3.88 1.00 -7.87
N THR A 395 -4.56 0.48 -6.88
CA THR A 395 -4.19 0.57 -5.47
C THR A 395 -4.47 -0.76 -4.77
N GLN A 396 -4.09 -0.87 -3.49
CA GLN A 396 -4.46 -2.02 -2.67
C GLN A 396 -5.98 -2.29 -2.59
N ASP A 397 -6.81 -1.30 -2.93
CA ASP A 397 -8.26 -1.46 -2.90
C ASP A 397 -8.75 -2.51 -3.89
N ASP A 398 -7.97 -2.81 -4.94
CA ASP A 398 -8.26 -3.83 -5.94
C ASP A 398 -7.99 -5.25 -5.45
N LEU A 399 -7.23 -5.41 -4.38
CA LEU A 399 -6.97 -6.71 -3.80
C LEU A 399 -8.19 -7.24 -3.03
N VAL A 400 -8.49 -8.51 -3.23
CA VAL A 400 -9.44 -9.24 -2.40
C VAL A 400 -8.67 -10.05 -1.35
N ARG A 401 -9.35 -10.43 -0.26
CA ARG A 401 -8.73 -11.10 0.89
C ARG A 401 -7.81 -12.28 0.53
N GLN A 402 -8.20 -13.09 -0.43
CA GLN A 402 -7.43 -14.29 -0.82
C GLN A 402 -6.08 -13.96 -1.48
N GLN A 403 -5.92 -12.74 -1.95
CA GLN A 403 -4.71 -12.25 -2.60
C GLN A 403 -3.76 -11.55 -1.62
N LEU A 404 -4.26 -11.20 -0.44
CA LEU A 404 -3.46 -10.68 0.67
C LEU A 404 -2.82 -11.86 1.41
N SER A 405 -1.81 -12.47 0.80
CA SER A 405 -1.06 -13.53 1.46
C SER A 405 -0.16 -12.95 2.56
N LEU A 406 0.26 -13.80 3.48
CA LEU A 406 1.08 -13.46 4.65
C LEU A 406 2.55 -13.16 4.31
N ALA A 407 2.93 -13.12 3.03
CA ALA A 407 4.30 -12.92 2.60
C ALA A 407 4.65 -11.44 2.42
N ASN A 408 5.94 -11.11 2.45
CA ASN A 408 6.49 -9.77 2.13
C ASN A 408 6.01 -9.21 0.79
N GLU A 409 5.63 -10.09 -0.14
CA GLU A 409 5.03 -9.77 -1.43
C GLU A 409 3.75 -8.94 -1.32
N THR A 410 3.09 -8.95 -0.16
CA THR A 410 1.84 -8.20 0.07
C THR A 410 2.06 -6.69 0.00
N LEU A 411 3.18 -6.18 0.49
CA LEU A 411 3.47 -4.74 0.44
C LEU A 411 3.75 -4.30 -1.00
N ASN A 412 4.51 -5.06 -1.77
CA ASN A 412 4.75 -4.78 -3.19
C ASN A 412 3.44 -4.85 -3.99
N THR A 413 2.62 -5.87 -3.74
CA THR A 413 1.30 -6.01 -4.38
C THR A 413 0.39 -4.82 -4.06
N SER A 414 0.59 -4.15 -2.92
CA SER A 414 -0.18 -2.96 -2.52
C SER A 414 0.31 -1.66 -3.13
N SER A 415 1.37 -1.66 -3.92
CA SER A 415 1.93 -0.47 -4.57
C SER A 415 0.88 0.26 -5.42
N ILE A 416 0.88 1.59 -5.36
CA ILE A 416 0.07 2.40 -6.25
C ILE A 416 0.71 2.37 -7.64
N CYS A 417 -0.07 1.98 -8.65
CA CYS A 417 0.27 2.23 -10.05
C CYS A 417 -0.42 3.51 -10.51
N MET A 418 0.36 4.45 -11.01
CA MET A 418 -0.15 5.72 -11.53
C MET A 418 0.39 6.03 -12.91
N ARG A 419 -0.33 6.88 -13.65
CA ARG A 419 0.14 7.45 -14.91
C ARG A 419 0.10 8.96 -14.84
N VAL A 420 1.25 9.58 -15.07
CA VAL A 420 1.45 11.03 -15.05
C VAL A 420 1.48 11.55 -16.49
N TYR A 421 0.59 12.48 -16.82
CA TYR A 421 0.60 13.23 -18.06
C TYR A 421 1.20 14.60 -17.82
N ILE A 422 2.37 14.84 -18.38
CA ILE A 422 3.12 16.07 -18.17
C ILE A 422 3.97 16.40 -19.40
N GLY A 423 3.95 17.66 -19.82
CA GLY A 423 4.82 18.17 -20.89
C GLY A 423 4.69 17.44 -22.23
N GLY A 424 3.53 16.84 -22.50
CA GLY A 424 3.27 16.08 -23.73
C GLY A 424 3.57 14.59 -23.64
N ASN A 425 4.16 14.09 -22.55
CA ASN A 425 4.39 12.66 -22.32
C ASN A 425 3.39 12.05 -21.34
N SER A 426 3.21 10.74 -21.49
CA SER A 426 2.60 9.85 -20.52
C SER A 426 3.67 8.97 -19.85
N VAL A 427 3.77 9.06 -18.53
CA VAL A 427 4.74 8.30 -17.72
C VAL A 427 3.99 7.35 -16.82
N ILE A 428 4.10 6.05 -17.02
CA ILE A 428 3.50 5.05 -16.14
C ILE A 428 4.51 4.58 -15.10
N LEU A 429 4.06 4.64 -13.83
CA LEU A 429 4.84 4.32 -12.64
C LEU A 429 4.11 3.22 -11.86
N PRO A 430 4.34 1.93 -12.19
CA PRO A 430 3.76 0.81 -11.46
C PRO A 430 4.42 0.58 -10.09
N SER A 431 5.49 1.27 -9.77
CA SER A 431 6.27 1.05 -8.57
C SER A 431 6.71 -0.43 -8.45
N ASP A 432 6.47 -1.06 -7.31
CA ASP A 432 6.82 -2.48 -7.09
C ASP A 432 5.67 -3.45 -7.32
N CYS A 433 4.67 -3.03 -8.12
CA CYS A 433 3.58 -3.91 -8.52
C CYS A 433 4.11 -5.28 -8.99
N ASP A 434 3.57 -6.33 -8.37
CA ASP A 434 3.92 -7.72 -8.68
C ASP A 434 3.03 -8.31 -9.80
N LYS A 435 3.18 -9.61 -10.04
CA LYS A 435 2.40 -10.33 -11.06
C LYS A 435 0.89 -10.26 -10.81
N THR A 436 0.45 -10.20 -9.56
CA THR A 436 -0.97 -10.09 -9.20
C THR A 436 -1.52 -8.73 -9.58
N ALA A 437 -0.83 -7.66 -9.20
CA ALA A 437 -1.20 -6.30 -9.56
C ALA A 437 -1.14 -6.09 -11.09
N ASN A 438 -0.10 -6.59 -11.76
CA ASN A 438 0.01 -6.52 -13.23
C ASN A 438 -1.15 -7.22 -13.94
N LYS A 439 -1.57 -8.38 -13.44
CA LYS A 439 -2.73 -9.10 -14.00
C LYS A 439 -4.01 -8.27 -13.85
N ILE A 440 -4.26 -7.69 -12.68
CA ILE A 440 -5.43 -6.83 -12.44
C ILE A 440 -5.40 -5.62 -13.37
N LEU A 441 -4.25 -4.95 -13.52
CA LEU A 441 -4.08 -3.81 -14.43
C LEU A 441 -4.42 -4.18 -15.88
N VAL A 442 -3.89 -5.31 -16.38
CA VAL A 442 -4.18 -5.78 -17.74
C VAL A 442 -5.66 -6.14 -17.92
N ASP A 443 -6.25 -6.85 -16.95
CA ASP A 443 -7.67 -7.23 -16.99
C ASP A 443 -8.61 -6.01 -16.95
N MET A 444 -8.25 -4.97 -16.21
CA MET A 444 -9.05 -3.75 -16.09
C MET A 444 -8.94 -2.83 -17.31
N TYR A 445 -7.75 -2.70 -17.89
CA TYR A 445 -7.46 -1.59 -18.78
C TYR A 445 -6.93 -2.00 -20.16
N GLY A 446 -6.30 -3.18 -20.30
CA GLY A 446 -5.73 -3.63 -21.58
C GLY A 446 -4.84 -2.55 -22.22
N ASN A 447 -5.06 -2.29 -23.52
CA ASN A 447 -4.26 -1.33 -24.29
C ASN A 447 -4.42 0.14 -23.83
N TYR A 448 -5.35 0.46 -22.95
CA TYR A 448 -5.42 1.79 -22.34
C TYR A 448 -4.18 2.14 -21.54
N LEU A 449 -3.42 1.13 -21.09
CA LEU A 449 -2.18 1.30 -20.34
C LEU A 449 -1.02 1.85 -21.17
N LYS A 450 -1.17 1.94 -22.52
CA LYS A 450 -0.09 2.44 -23.38
C LYS A 450 0.44 3.77 -22.89
N SER A 451 1.78 3.86 -22.76
CA SER A 451 2.48 5.02 -22.20
C SER A 451 3.85 5.18 -22.86
N ASP A 452 4.32 6.42 -22.97
CA ASP A 452 5.59 6.73 -23.64
C ASP A 452 6.80 6.29 -22.81
N ILE A 453 6.70 6.44 -21.49
CA ILE A 453 7.78 6.17 -20.53
C ILE A 453 7.27 5.20 -19.47
N LEU A 454 8.05 4.16 -19.22
CA LEU A 454 7.77 3.15 -18.19
C LEU A 454 8.86 3.13 -17.12
N GLN A 455 8.48 3.25 -15.86
CA GLN A 455 9.28 2.71 -14.77
C GLN A 455 9.07 1.19 -14.71
N VAL A 456 10.14 0.43 -14.82
CA VAL A 456 10.07 -1.04 -14.85
C VAL A 456 9.70 -1.55 -13.45
N CYS A 457 8.71 -2.44 -13.38
CA CYS A 457 8.17 -2.95 -12.11
C CYS A 457 9.26 -3.48 -11.19
N HIS A 458 9.18 -3.16 -9.90
CA HIS A 458 10.02 -3.70 -8.83
C HIS A 458 11.51 -3.69 -9.20
N HIS A 459 11.99 -2.53 -9.62
CA HIS A 459 13.38 -2.26 -10.01
C HIS A 459 13.89 -3.11 -11.19
N GLY A 460 13.04 -3.91 -11.83
CA GLY A 460 13.39 -4.94 -12.82
C GLY A 460 13.58 -6.32 -12.22
N GLY A 461 13.44 -6.50 -10.89
CA GLY A 461 13.63 -7.77 -10.22
C GLY A 461 12.48 -8.76 -10.47
N TRP A 462 11.42 -8.70 -9.68
CA TRP A 462 10.45 -9.84 -9.58
C TRP A 462 9.00 -9.48 -9.93
N GLY A 463 8.73 -8.24 -10.30
CA GLY A 463 7.36 -7.69 -10.40
C GLY A 463 6.73 -7.80 -11.79
N GLY A 464 7.51 -7.69 -12.86
CA GLY A 464 7.00 -7.55 -14.22
C GLY A 464 6.33 -8.79 -14.82
N THR A 465 5.53 -8.56 -15.85
CA THR A 465 5.02 -9.63 -16.74
C THR A 465 5.09 -9.17 -18.20
N THR A 466 5.35 -10.10 -19.12
CA THR A 466 5.34 -9.83 -20.56
C THR A 466 3.98 -9.24 -21.01
N ALA A 467 2.87 -9.73 -20.45
CA ALA A 467 1.53 -9.24 -20.78
C ALA A 467 1.35 -7.76 -20.39
N PHE A 468 1.81 -7.35 -19.22
CA PHE A 468 1.74 -5.96 -18.77
C PHE A 468 2.62 -5.07 -19.65
N TYR A 469 3.87 -5.46 -19.88
CA TYR A 469 4.79 -4.65 -20.69
C TYR A 469 4.34 -4.52 -22.13
N SER A 470 3.74 -5.57 -22.72
CA SER A 470 3.25 -5.51 -24.10
C SER A 470 2.07 -4.54 -24.30
N VAL A 471 1.22 -4.35 -23.29
CA VAL A 471 0.13 -3.36 -23.38
C VAL A 471 0.57 -1.95 -23.02
N VAL A 472 1.63 -1.79 -22.22
CA VAL A 472 2.26 -0.48 -21.95
C VAL A 472 3.07 -0.01 -23.17
N ASP A 473 3.83 -0.89 -23.79
CA ASP A 473 4.56 -0.68 -25.04
C ASP A 473 5.33 0.67 -25.10
N PRO A 474 6.30 0.90 -24.18
CA PRO A 474 6.96 2.19 -24.01
C PRO A 474 8.11 2.41 -25.00
N GLU A 475 8.47 3.69 -25.23
CA GLU A 475 9.69 4.09 -25.95
C GLU A 475 10.92 4.13 -25.03
N LEU A 476 10.73 4.56 -23.77
CA LEU A 476 11.77 4.63 -22.72
C LEU A 476 11.42 3.71 -21.55
N ALA A 477 12.31 2.79 -21.24
CA ALA A 477 12.22 1.94 -20.05
C ALA A 477 13.26 2.36 -18.99
N ILE A 478 12.79 2.65 -17.77
CA ILE A 478 13.64 3.10 -16.65
C ILE A 478 13.74 1.99 -15.61
N PHE A 479 14.94 1.47 -15.43
CA PHE A 479 15.27 0.49 -14.38
C PHE A 479 15.83 1.22 -13.16
N SER A 480 15.15 1.11 -12.04
CA SER A 480 15.60 1.70 -10.77
C SER A 480 16.57 0.76 -10.04
N THR A 481 17.70 0.45 -10.68
CA THR A 481 18.64 -0.57 -10.20
C THR A 481 20.10 -0.17 -10.40
N SER A 482 21.04 -0.97 -9.89
CA SER A 482 22.47 -0.75 -10.06
C SER A 482 22.99 -1.23 -11.42
N ASP A 483 24.13 -0.68 -11.87
CA ASP A 483 24.81 -1.13 -13.09
C ASP A 483 25.19 -2.62 -13.03
N GLU A 484 25.44 -3.14 -11.84
CA GLU A 484 25.81 -4.54 -11.60
C GLU A 484 24.60 -5.50 -11.75
N LEU A 485 23.42 -5.06 -11.32
CA LEU A 485 22.22 -5.87 -11.33
C LEU A 485 21.46 -5.81 -12.66
N LEU A 486 21.56 -4.70 -13.38
CA LEU A 486 20.84 -4.54 -14.65
C LEU A 486 21.07 -5.72 -15.62
N PRO A 487 22.29 -6.18 -15.89
CA PRO A 487 22.51 -7.33 -16.79
C PRO A 487 21.85 -8.62 -16.29
N LYS A 488 21.77 -8.83 -14.97
CA LYS A 488 21.09 -9.99 -14.36
C LYS A 488 19.57 -9.87 -14.57
N TYR A 489 19.01 -8.69 -14.36
CA TYR A 489 17.58 -8.45 -14.55
C TYR A 489 17.13 -8.53 -16.01
N LEU A 490 17.99 -8.14 -16.96
CA LEU A 490 17.74 -8.31 -18.39
C LEU A 490 17.72 -9.78 -18.86
N GLN A 491 18.17 -10.74 -18.05
CA GLN A 491 18.02 -12.17 -18.33
C GLN A 491 16.64 -12.72 -17.95
N ILE A 492 15.89 -12.00 -17.12
CA ILE A 492 14.53 -12.37 -16.77
C ILE A 492 13.66 -12.21 -18.02
N GLN A 493 12.92 -13.24 -18.38
CA GLN A 493 12.24 -13.33 -19.68
C GLN A 493 11.37 -12.08 -19.99
N TYR A 494 10.54 -11.64 -19.07
CA TYR A 494 9.66 -10.48 -19.30
C TYR A 494 10.41 -9.15 -19.48
N ASN A 495 11.58 -8.99 -18.83
CA ASN A 495 12.43 -7.81 -19.05
C ASN A 495 13.19 -7.89 -20.36
N HIS A 496 13.61 -9.09 -20.74
CA HIS A 496 14.23 -9.34 -22.04
C HIS A 496 13.23 -9.03 -23.18
N ASP A 497 12.01 -9.57 -23.08
CA ASP A 497 10.94 -9.28 -24.05
C ASP A 497 10.69 -7.78 -24.16
N LEU A 498 10.59 -7.07 -22.99
CA LEU A 498 10.41 -5.62 -22.97
C LEU A 498 11.49 -4.88 -23.78
N VAL A 499 12.77 -5.20 -23.52
CA VAL A 499 13.90 -4.42 -24.03
C VAL A 499 14.25 -4.78 -25.47
N TYR A 500 14.16 -6.04 -25.85
CA TYR A 500 14.67 -6.51 -27.14
C TYR A 500 13.60 -6.91 -28.14
N ASP A 501 12.39 -7.26 -27.67
CA ASP A 501 11.30 -7.77 -28.52
C ASP A 501 10.13 -6.78 -28.68
N MET A 502 10.07 -5.71 -27.86
CA MET A 502 9.05 -4.65 -27.95
C MET A 502 9.63 -3.34 -28.53
N HIS A 503 8.88 -2.24 -28.45
CA HIS A 503 9.23 -0.97 -29.12
C HIS A 503 10.19 -0.08 -28.32
N VAL A 504 10.80 -0.56 -27.25
CA VAL A 504 11.76 0.21 -26.46
C VAL A 504 12.92 0.70 -27.34
N GLN A 505 13.16 2.01 -27.30
CA GLN A 505 14.26 2.67 -28.00
C GLN A 505 15.42 2.99 -27.05
N GLU A 506 15.13 3.31 -25.79
CA GLU A 506 16.14 3.62 -24.78
C GLU A 506 15.85 2.91 -23.48
N VAL A 507 16.94 2.41 -22.87
CA VAL A 507 16.96 1.93 -21.48
C VAL A 507 17.82 2.87 -20.65
N PHE A 508 17.26 3.36 -19.56
CA PHE A 508 18.00 4.10 -18.53
C PHE A 508 17.95 3.36 -17.21
N ASN A 509 19.10 3.22 -16.54
CA ASN A 509 19.14 2.79 -15.16
C ASN A 509 19.69 3.90 -14.28
N ASN A 510 19.06 4.14 -13.14
CA ASN A 510 19.42 5.27 -12.28
C ASN A 510 20.65 5.00 -11.42
N ALA A 511 21.04 3.74 -11.18
CA ALA A 511 22.23 3.40 -10.41
C ALA A 511 22.60 4.46 -9.33
N GLU A 512 23.78 5.06 -9.42
CA GLU A 512 24.19 6.20 -8.58
C GLU A 512 23.95 7.58 -9.25
N ARG A 513 23.18 7.63 -10.35
CA ARG A 513 23.05 8.79 -11.24
C ARG A 513 21.65 9.39 -11.21
N CYS A 514 21.56 10.70 -11.03
CA CYS A 514 20.35 11.43 -11.37
C CYS A 514 20.39 11.80 -12.86
N LYS A 515 19.28 11.59 -13.56
CA LYS A 515 19.12 12.05 -14.97
C LYS A 515 17.85 12.86 -15.11
N THR A 516 17.98 14.04 -15.70
CA THR A 516 16.86 14.91 -16.03
C THR A 516 16.53 14.79 -17.52
N PHE A 517 15.25 14.56 -17.79
CA PHE A 517 14.66 14.51 -19.12
C PHE A 517 13.80 15.76 -19.33
N PRO A 518 14.15 16.66 -20.26
CA PRO A 518 13.24 17.71 -20.71
C PRO A 518 12.01 17.10 -21.39
N LEU A 519 10.82 17.58 -21.07
CA LEU A 519 9.58 17.06 -21.62
C LEU A 519 8.99 18.02 -22.67
N PRO A 520 8.43 17.54 -23.80
CA PRO A 520 8.31 16.12 -24.14
C PRO A 520 9.67 15.48 -24.47
N TYR A 521 9.82 14.23 -24.05
CA TYR A 521 11.01 13.43 -24.31
C TYR A 521 10.67 12.22 -25.18
N HIS A 522 11.37 12.11 -26.29
CA HIS A 522 11.35 10.94 -27.17
C HIS A 522 12.78 10.56 -27.51
N PRO A 523 13.18 9.29 -27.33
CA PRO A 523 14.51 8.86 -27.73
C PRO A 523 14.77 9.14 -29.21
N SER A 524 15.86 9.83 -29.55
CA SER A 524 16.23 10.15 -30.91
C SER A 524 17.00 9.04 -31.63
N GLU A 525 17.61 8.17 -30.85
CA GLU A 525 18.42 7.03 -31.30
C GLU A 525 18.20 5.81 -30.42
N LYS A 526 18.37 4.63 -31.00
CA LYS A 526 18.28 3.38 -30.25
C LYS A 526 19.49 3.25 -29.32
N ASN A 527 19.22 3.24 -28.00
CA ASN A 527 20.23 3.14 -26.94
C ASN A 527 19.83 2.06 -25.95
N LEU A 528 20.11 0.82 -26.31
CA LEU A 528 19.83 -0.36 -25.51
C LEU A 528 21.14 -0.93 -24.95
N PRO A 529 21.10 -1.52 -23.74
CA PRO A 529 22.23 -2.27 -23.23
C PRO A 529 22.52 -3.51 -24.13
N PRO A 530 23.75 -4.06 -24.09
CA PRO A 530 24.06 -5.33 -24.75
C PRO A 530 23.08 -6.42 -24.33
N ASP A 531 22.64 -7.26 -25.29
CA ASP A 531 21.76 -8.38 -25.00
C ASP A 531 22.52 -9.48 -24.24
N PRO A 532 22.19 -9.71 -22.94
CA PRO A 532 22.94 -10.67 -22.12
C PRO A 532 22.77 -12.12 -22.57
N LYS A 533 21.80 -12.44 -23.43
CA LYS A 533 21.62 -13.78 -23.98
C LYS A 533 22.52 -14.05 -25.19
N THR A 534 22.94 -12.99 -25.89
CA THR A 534 23.79 -13.08 -27.08
C THR A 534 25.23 -12.58 -26.85
N ASP A 535 25.49 -11.88 -25.76
CA ASP A 535 26.82 -11.41 -25.40
C ASP A 535 27.69 -12.54 -24.88
N LEU A 536 28.64 -12.99 -25.69
CA LEU A 536 29.55 -14.10 -25.38
C LEU A 536 30.43 -13.82 -24.14
N LEU A 537 30.89 -12.58 -23.96
CA LEU A 537 31.73 -12.18 -22.82
C LEU A 537 30.93 -12.27 -21.51
N TYR A 538 29.67 -11.88 -21.53
CA TYR A 538 28.80 -11.98 -20.37
C TYR A 538 28.49 -13.45 -20.02
N THR A 539 28.28 -14.29 -21.03
CA THR A 539 28.03 -15.74 -20.86
C THR A 539 29.25 -16.45 -20.28
N GLU A 540 30.45 -16.11 -20.74
CA GLU A 540 31.72 -16.66 -20.22
C GLU A 540 31.97 -16.19 -18.76
N ALA A 541 31.74 -14.91 -18.44
CA ALA A 541 31.86 -14.39 -17.09
C ALA A 541 30.90 -15.09 -16.10
N LYS A 542 29.65 -15.35 -16.50
CA LYS A 542 28.71 -16.09 -15.67
C LYS A 542 29.06 -17.56 -15.48
N GLN A 543 29.64 -18.20 -16.49
CA GLN A 543 30.14 -19.57 -16.34
C GLN A 543 31.29 -19.63 -15.32
N LEU A 544 32.15 -18.62 -15.32
CA LEU A 544 33.25 -18.51 -14.35
C LEU A 544 32.73 -18.21 -12.92
N GLU A 545 31.75 -17.33 -12.76
CA GLU A 545 31.06 -17.08 -11.46
C GLU A 545 30.41 -18.35 -10.92
N ALA A 546 29.63 -19.06 -11.73
CA ALA A 546 28.97 -20.31 -11.34
C ALA A 546 29.98 -21.40 -10.94
N LEU A 547 31.12 -21.49 -11.63
CA LEU A 547 32.19 -22.38 -11.27
C LEU A 547 32.87 -22.02 -9.94
N ALA A 548 33.07 -20.71 -9.68
CA ALA A 548 33.62 -20.20 -8.42
C ALA A 548 32.68 -20.45 -7.22
N GLU A 549 31.38 -20.25 -7.41
CA GLU A 549 30.37 -20.57 -6.39
C GLU A 549 30.32 -22.07 -6.09
N LEU A 550 30.40 -22.92 -7.13
CA LEU A 550 30.43 -24.39 -6.99
C LEU A 550 31.68 -24.86 -6.22
N GLU A 551 32.81 -24.22 -6.47
CA GLU A 551 34.07 -24.50 -5.78
C GLU A 551 34.05 -24.07 -4.31
N THR A 552 33.43 -22.91 -4.04
CA THR A 552 33.19 -22.43 -2.68
C THR A 552 32.26 -23.35 -1.89
N MET A 553 31.17 -23.81 -2.48
CA MET A 553 30.28 -24.82 -1.89
C MET A 553 30.99 -26.15 -1.63
N LYS A 554 31.81 -26.65 -2.58
CA LYS A 554 32.59 -27.86 -2.39
C LYS A 554 33.60 -27.74 -1.24
N ASN A 555 34.23 -26.58 -1.08
CA ASN A 555 35.15 -26.33 0.01
C ASN A 555 34.45 -26.21 1.37
N ALA A 556 33.26 -25.60 1.42
CA ALA A 556 32.42 -25.57 2.61
C ALA A 556 31.97 -26.99 3.04
N CYS A 557 31.56 -27.83 2.08
CA CYS A 557 31.22 -29.24 2.35
C CYS A 557 32.41 -30.07 2.81
N ARG A 558 33.62 -29.85 2.28
CA ARG A 558 34.84 -30.52 2.75
C ARG A 558 35.21 -30.16 4.17
N ASN A 559 35.07 -28.89 4.54
CA ASN A 559 35.34 -28.41 5.90
C ASN A 559 34.34 -28.95 6.93
N LEU A 560 33.09 -29.17 6.52
CA LEU A 560 32.06 -29.78 7.37
C LEU A 560 32.29 -31.31 7.56
N SER A 561 32.90 -31.98 6.58
CA SER A 561 33.21 -33.40 6.69
C SER A 561 34.51 -33.68 7.51
N CYS A 562 35.39 -32.68 7.66
CA CYS A 562 36.59 -32.83 8.48
C CYS A 562 36.36 -32.48 9.98
N SER A 563 35.26 -31.79 10.30
CA SER A 563 34.93 -31.46 11.69
C SER A 563 34.11 -32.51 12.44
N ASN A 564 33.75 -33.62 11.78
CA ASN A 564 33.02 -34.72 12.42
C ASN A 564 33.91 -35.97 12.73
N ASN A 565 35.22 -35.83 12.71
CA ASN A 565 36.17 -36.91 13.00
C ASN A 565 37.18 -36.55 14.12
N ASP A 566 36.80 -35.68 15.07
CA ASP A 566 37.54 -35.51 16.34
C ASP A 566 36.63 -35.75 17.54
#